data_731c272372583cfd51848a970b6dff8f
#
_entry.id   731c272372583cfd51848a970b6dff8f
#
_cell.length_a   1.000
_cell.length_b   1.000
_cell.length_c   1.000
_cell.angle_alpha   90.00
_cell.angle_beta   90.00
_cell.angle_gamma   90.00
#
_symmetry.space_group_name_H-M   'P 1'
#
loop_
_entity.id
_entity.type
_entity.pdbx_description
1 polymer ?
#
loop_
_entity_poly.entity_id
_entity_poly.type
_entity_poly.pdbx_seq_one_letter_code
_entity_poly.pdbx_strand_id
1 'polypeptide(L)'
;EDEIAVVLAHEMGHGQKDHPAKGMKSSLGPAILASATGTVLGAIAANIWSGQGLTKPMEWEADNLAFDYISRSPYNPGATAAVWQRVIDMDGNNSANVVSIMSGAADHPSNASRRDNYAKKLTEMSGGKVTVNNGTVYINKKEFVTPAPANGMTSAERAYFVMGNLAAAYKNGHAAADAYADGSTVMLGAQPIITAVEGDRSAANMANQLNKIK
;
A
#
# COMPACT_ATOMS: atom_id res chain seq x y z
N GLU A 1 -0.84 -10.56 -3.26
CA GLU A 1 -0.52 -11.15 -1.94
C GLU A 1 -0.27 -10.05 -0.90
N ASP A 2 0.57 -9.04 -1.19
CA ASP A 2 0.92 -7.97 -0.26
C ASP A 2 -0.30 -7.22 0.29
N GLU A 3 -1.28 -6.89 -0.57
CA GLU A 3 -2.50 -6.20 -0.16
C GLU A 3 -3.39 -7.07 0.75
N ILE A 4 -3.42 -8.39 0.53
CA ILE A 4 -4.12 -9.33 1.41
C ILE A 4 -3.44 -9.35 2.78
N ALA A 5 -2.11 -9.37 2.82
CA ALA A 5 -1.36 -9.32 4.06
C ALA A 5 -1.65 -8.04 4.86
N VAL A 6 -1.83 -6.89 4.18
CA VAL A 6 -2.22 -5.63 4.84
C VAL A 6 -3.59 -5.74 5.50
N VAL A 7 -4.58 -6.30 4.80
CA VAL A 7 -5.93 -6.48 5.36
C VAL A 7 -5.89 -7.39 6.58
N LEU A 8 -5.20 -8.53 6.49
CA LEU A 8 -5.03 -9.45 7.62
C LEU A 8 -4.30 -8.78 8.80
N ALA A 9 -3.27 -8.00 8.52
CA ALA A 9 -2.52 -7.27 9.55
C ALA A 9 -3.39 -6.23 10.26
N HIS A 10 -4.29 -5.55 9.53
CA HIS A 10 -5.26 -4.61 10.09
C HIS A 10 -6.24 -5.33 11.04
N GLU A 11 -6.80 -6.46 10.60
CA GLU A 11 -7.69 -7.27 11.44
C GLU A 11 -6.98 -7.84 12.68
N MET A 12 -5.73 -8.26 12.53
CA MET A 12 -4.91 -8.66 13.69
C MET A 12 -4.72 -7.49 14.66
N GLY A 13 -4.61 -6.25 14.15
CA GLY A 13 -4.55 -5.04 14.97
C GLY A 13 -5.78 -4.86 15.83
N HIS A 14 -6.99 -5.02 15.26
CA HIS A 14 -8.23 -5.00 16.02
C HIS A 14 -8.29 -6.10 17.07
N GLY A 15 -7.85 -7.31 16.73
CA GLY A 15 -7.81 -8.45 17.67
C GLY A 15 -6.85 -8.22 18.84
N GLN A 16 -5.65 -7.67 18.57
CA GLN A 16 -4.64 -7.40 19.62
C GLN A 16 -5.10 -6.32 20.59
N LYS A 17 -5.93 -5.38 20.15
CA LYS A 17 -6.43 -4.26 20.95
C LYS A 17 -7.78 -4.52 21.59
N ASP A 18 -8.31 -5.74 21.49
CA ASP A 18 -9.63 -6.10 21.98
C ASP A 18 -10.74 -5.16 21.48
N HIS A 19 -10.57 -4.58 20.29
CA HIS A 19 -11.60 -3.79 19.64
C HIS A 19 -12.86 -4.67 19.48
N PRO A 20 -14.09 -4.15 19.75
CA PRO A 20 -15.27 -4.99 19.86
C PRO A 20 -15.50 -5.84 18.62
N ALA A 21 -15.18 -7.13 18.77
CA ALA A 21 -15.21 -8.10 17.68
C ALA A 21 -16.63 -8.62 17.37
N LYS A 22 -17.70 -7.95 17.82
CA LYS A 22 -19.07 -8.47 17.70
C LYS A 22 -19.56 -8.68 16.26
N GLY A 23 -18.92 -8.06 15.27
CA GLY A 23 -19.18 -8.32 13.84
C GLY A 23 -18.14 -9.19 13.14
N MET A 24 -16.95 -9.37 13.72
CA MET A 24 -15.80 -9.98 13.04
C MET A 24 -15.78 -11.52 13.04
N LYS A 25 -16.29 -12.16 14.09
CA LYS A 25 -16.20 -13.63 14.23
C LYS A 25 -16.99 -14.41 13.17
N SER A 26 -17.98 -13.79 12.54
CA SER A 26 -18.84 -14.44 11.53
C SER A 26 -18.39 -14.18 10.09
N SER A 27 -17.52 -13.20 9.83
CA SER A 27 -17.17 -12.77 8.45
C SER A 27 -15.77 -13.16 7.98
N LEU A 28 -14.83 -13.39 8.91
CA LEU A 28 -13.43 -13.73 8.54
C LEU A 28 -13.30 -15.08 7.83
N GLY A 29 -13.98 -16.12 8.27
CA GLY A 29 -13.91 -17.44 7.68
C GLY A 29 -14.36 -17.46 6.21
N PRO A 30 -15.57 -16.97 5.88
CA PRO A 30 -16.06 -16.88 4.51
C PRO A 30 -15.25 -15.91 3.63
N ALA A 31 -14.76 -14.80 4.19
CA ALA A 31 -14.00 -13.79 3.46
C ALA A 31 -12.61 -14.31 3.03
N ILE A 32 -11.91 -15.02 3.91
CA ILE A 32 -10.63 -15.65 3.59
C ILE A 32 -10.80 -16.74 2.53
N LEU A 33 -11.87 -17.54 2.60
CA LEU A 33 -12.15 -18.59 1.62
C LEU A 33 -12.50 -18.01 0.25
N ALA A 34 -13.22 -16.91 0.21
CA ALA A 34 -13.58 -16.21 -1.03
C ALA A 34 -12.38 -15.49 -1.66
N SER A 35 -11.36 -15.04 -0.89
CA SER A 35 -10.16 -14.38 -1.42
C SER A 35 -9.27 -15.30 -2.25
N ALA A 36 -9.36 -16.61 -2.04
CA ALA A 36 -8.62 -17.60 -2.84
C ALA A 36 -9.07 -17.65 -4.30
N THR A 37 -10.19 -17.03 -4.65
CA THR A 37 -10.81 -17.12 -6.00
C THR A 37 -10.73 -15.84 -6.84
N GLY A 38 -9.94 -14.85 -6.46
CA GLY A 38 -9.53 -13.73 -7.34
C GLY A 38 -10.50 -12.55 -7.53
N THR A 39 -11.73 -12.59 -6.97
CA THR A 39 -12.75 -11.51 -7.15
C THR A 39 -12.97 -10.66 -5.90
N VAL A 40 -12.09 -10.68 -4.89
CA VAL A 40 -12.53 -10.64 -3.52
C VAL A 40 -11.91 -9.56 -2.64
N LEU A 41 -10.88 -8.84 -3.09
CA LEU A 41 -10.35 -7.72 -2.28
C LEU A 41 -11.45 -6.67 -1.96
N GLY A 42 -12.33 -6.39 -2.92
CA GLY A 42 -13.47 -5.49 -2.70
C GLY A 42 -14.53 -6.04 -1.75
N ALA A 43 -14.83 -7.35 -1.85
CA ALA A 43 -15.82 -7.99 -0.99
C ALA A 43 -15.31 -8.22 0.44
N ILE A 44 -14.02 -8.53 0.60
CA ILE A 44 -13.37 -8.64 1.92
C ILE A 44 -13.38 -7.27 2.60
N ALA A 45 -12.92 -6.24 1.94
CA ALA A 45 -12.91 -4.89 2.47
C ALA A 45 -14.33 -4.44 2.87
N ALA A 46 -15.33 -4.67 2.01
CA ALA A 46 -16.71 -4.30 2.29
C ALA A 46 -17.33 -5.02 3.51
N ASN A 47 -17.02 -6.32 3.69
CA ASN A 47 -17.55 -7.08 4.83
C ASN A 47 -16.82 -6.81 6.15
N ILE A 48 -15.52 -6.56 6.09
CA ILE A 48 -14.70 -6.26 7.27
C ILE A 48 -15.07 -4.88 7.83
N TRP A 49 -15.42 -3.93 6.98
CA TRP A 49 -15.69 -2.55 7.37
C TRP A 49 -17.15 -2.22 7.63
N SER A 50 -18.07 -3.15 7.40
CA SER A 50 -19.46 -3.02 7.85
C SER A 50 -19.63 -3.26 9.36
N GLY A 51 -18.54 -3.50 10.12
CA GLY A 51 -18.55 -3.76 11.56
C GLY A 51 -19.12 -2.59 12.36
N GLN A 52 -20.34 -2.74 12.82
CA GLN A 52 -21.01 -1.77 13.68
C GLN A 52 -20.26 -1.66 15.03
N GLY A 53 -19.84 -0.45 15.38
CA GLY A 53 -19.27 -0.15 16.70
C GLY A 53 -17.75 0.12 16.71
N LEU A 54 -17.07 0.13 15.56
CA LEU A 54 -15.69 0.59 15.46
C LEU A 54 -15.65 2.13 15.34
N THR A 55 -14.73 2.76 16.06
CA THR A 55 -14.57 4.21 16.05
C THR A 55 -13.33 4.63 15.25
N LYS A 56 -13.27 5.88 14.77
CA LYS A 56 -12.08 6.42 14.11
C LYS A 56 -10.77 6.18 14.85
N PRO A 57 -10.67 6.38 16.18
CA PRO A 57 -9.45 6.07 16.92
C PRO A 57 -9.03 4.59 16.84
N MET A 58 -10.00 3.65 16.90
CA MET A 58 -9.73 2.20 16.80
C MET A 58 -9.21 1.83 15.40
N GLU A 59 -9.76 2.42 14.35
CA GLU A 59 -9.28 2.26 12.98
C GLU A 59 -7.84 2.74 12.82
N TRP A 60 -7.53 3.93 13.36
CA TRP A 60 -6.17 4.46 13.33
C TRP A 60 -5.18 3.59 14.11
N GLU A 61 -5.61 3.03 15.24
CA GLU A 61 -4.78 2.12 16.03
C GLU A 61 -4.51 0.82 15.27
N ALA A 62 -5.52 0.23 14.64
CA ALA A 62 -5.38 -0.95 13.79
C ALA A 62 -4.50 -0.69 12.57
N ASP A 63 -4.66 0.45 11.89
CA ASP A 63 -3.79 0.86 10.78
C ASP A 63 -2.32 1.02 11.21
N ASN A 64 -2.08 1.59 12.38
CA ASN A 64 -0.73 1.75 12.91
C ASN A 64 -0.07 0.40 13.17
N LEU A 65 -0.80 -0.54 13.77
CA LEU A 65 -0.32 -1.89 14.01
C LEU A 65 -0.12 -2.66 12.69
N ALA A 66 -1.05 -2.53 11.74
CA ALA A 66 -0.89 -3.13 10.41
C ALA A 66 0.40 -2.69 9.73
N PHE A 67 0.71 -1.38 9.77
CA PHE A 67 1.99 -0.87 9.24
C PHE A 67 3.19 -1.49 9.95
N ASP A 68 3.15 -1.60 11.26
CA ASP A 68 4.22 -2.20 12.06
C ASP A 68 4.45 -3.67 11.69
N TYR A 69 3.38 -4.45 11.52
CA TYR A 69 3.48 -5.86 11.12
C TYR A 69 4.06 -6.00 9.70
N ILE A 70 3.49 -5.26 8.73
CA ILE A 70 3.92 -5.32 7.34
C ILE A 70 5.37 -4.83 7.20
N SER A 71 5.75 -3.74 7.87
CA SER A 71 7.11 -3.19 7.77
C SER A 71 8.22 -4.09 8.36
N ARG A 72 7.85 -5.14 9.09
CA ARG A 72 8.74 -6.17 9.67
C ARG A 72 8.60 -7.53 9.00
N SER A 73 7.74 -7.65 8.03
CA SER A 73 7.46 -8.86 7.27
C SER A 73 8.21 -8.85 5.92
N PRO A 74 8.20 -9.94 5.15
CA PRO A 74 8.73 -9.96 3.79
C PRO A 74 7.86 -9.23 2.76
N TYR A 75 6.65 -8.79 3.13
CA TYR A 75 5.74 -8.11 2.24
C TYR A 75 6.16 -6.67 1.96
N ASN A 76 5.77 -6.15 0.79
CA ASN A 76 6.06 -4.77 0.42
C ASN A 76 5.27 -3.79 1.30
N PRO A 77 5.93 -2.93 2.11
CA PRO A 77 5.22 -1.98 2.98
C PRO A 77 4.41 -0.93 2.20
N GLY A 78 4.70 -0.71 0.92
CA GLY A 78 3.93 0.18 0.05
C GLY A 78 2.51 -0.31 -0.21
N ALA A 79 2.25 -1.61 -0.07
CA ALA A 79 0.91 -2.18 -0.18
C ALA A 79 -0.07 -1.55 0.82
N THR A 80 0.42 -1.05 1.98
CA THR A 80 -0.40 -0.38 2.99
C THR A 80 -1.10 0.88 2.45
N ALA A 81 -0.43 1.65 1.59
CA ALA A 81 -1.02 2.81 0.92
C ALA A 81 -1.70 2.43 -0.40
N ALA A 82 -1.13 1.45 -1.14
CA ALA A 82 -1.65 1.01 -2.43
C ALA A 82 -3.07 0.44 -2.35
N VAL A 83 -3.38 -0.33 -1.31
CA VAL A 83 -4.73 -0.90 -1.11
C VAL A 83 -5.79 0.20 -1.02
N TRP A 84 -5.51 1.31 -0.33
CA TRP A 84 -6.42 2.45 -0.21
C TRP A 84 -6.50 3.27 -1.50
N GLN A 85 -5.38 3.38 -2.23
CA GLN A 85 -5.40 4.00 -3.55
C GLN A 85 -6.27 3.21 -4.51
N ARG A 86 -6.18 1.88 -4.51
CA ARG A 86 -7.06 1.01 -5.31
C ARG A 86 -8.54 1.25 -5.00
N VAL A 87 -8.89 1.32 -3.72
CA VAL A 87 -10.26 1.61 -3.31
C VAL A 87 -10.73 2.96 -3.85
N ILE A 88 -9.91 4.00 -3.74
CA ILE A 88 -10.22 5.34 -4.28
C ILE A 88 -10.41 5.30 -5.81
N ASP A 89 -9.53 4.59 -6.52
CA ASP A 89 -9.60 4.47 -7.98
C ASP A 89 -10.84 3.69 -8.45
N MET A 90 -11.25 2.68 -7.70
CA MET A 90 -12.48 1.92 -7.95
C MET A 90 -13.73 2.76 -7.70
N ASP A 91 -13.75 3.59 -6.67
CA ASP A 91 -14.85 4.50 -6.34
C ASP A 91 -15.05 5.54 -7.45
N GLY A 92 -13.98 6.08 -8.01
CA GLY A 92 -14.02 7.04 -9.11
C GLY A 92 -14.59 6.47 -10.42
N ASN A 93 -14.50 5.15 -10.62
CA ASN A 93 -14.94 4.47 -11.82
C ASN A 93 -16.34 3.81 -11.73
N ASN A 94 -16.88 3.61 -10.52
CA ASN A 94 -18.17 2.93 -10.28
C ASN A 94 -18.97 3.64 -9.19
N SER A 95 -19.60 4.73 -9.54
CA SER A 95 -20.18 5.71 -8.62
C SER A 95 -21.45 5.31 -7.87
N ALA A 96 -21.93 4.08 -7.83
CA ALA A 96 -23.24 3.85 -7.22
C ALA A 96 -23.33 2.78 -6.13
N ASN A 97 -22.52 1.73 -6.11
CA ASN A 97 -22.79 0.58 -5.23
C ASN A 97 -21.69 0.21 -4.24
N VAL A 98 -20.42 0.53 -4.49
CA VAL A 98 -19.31 0.17 -3.60
C VAL A 98 -19.08 1.29 -2.56
N VAL A 99 -19.26 2.54 -2.96
CA VAL A 99 -19.07 3.74 -2.11
C VAL A 99 -20.02 3.75 -0.90
N SER A 100 -21.28 3.36 -1.10
CA SER A 100 -22.28 3.41 -0.01
C SER A 100 -22.03 2.37 1.08
N ILE A 101 -21.35 1.27 0.75
CA ILE A 101 -21.01 0.21 1.70
C ILE A 101 -19.76 0.60 2.50
N MET A 102 -18.81 1.31 1.87
CA MET A 102 -17.52 1.67 2.47
C MET A 102 -17.49 3.05 3.11
N SER A 103 -18.35 3.97 2.67
CA SER A 103 -18.49 5.33 3.25
C SER A 103 -19.63 5.44 4.26
N GLY A 104 -20.33 4.37 4.54
CA GLY A 104 -21.63 4.36 5.24
C GLY A 104 -21.61 4.65 6.73
N ALA A 105 -20.46 4.94 7.35
CA ALA A 105 -20.43 5.39 8.72
C ALA A 105 -19.60 6.67 8.84
N ALA A 106 -20.23 7.75 9.30
CA ALA A 106 -19.57 9.03 9.63
C ALA A 106 -18.40 8.88 10.63
N ASP A 107 -18.25 7.71 11.21
CA ASP A 107 -17.28 7.38 12.26
C ASP A 107 -16.00 6.69 11.76
N HIS A 108 -15.84 6.42 10.45
CA HIS A 108 -14.60 5.87 9.89
C HIS A 108 -13.72 6.97 9.24
N PRO A 109 -12.37 6.84 9.27
CA PRO A 109 -11.50 7.70 8.49
C PRO A 109 -11.76 7.51 7.00
N SER A 110 -11.65 8.58 6.19
CA SER A 110 -11.78 8.45 4.74
C SER A 110 -10.63 7.59 4.16
N ASN A 111 -10.91 6.93 3.02
CA ASN A 111 -9.90 6.13 2.30
C ASN A 111 -8.67 6.97 1.95
N ALA A 112 -8.87 8.22 1.53
CA ALA A 112 -7.78 9.16 1.25
C ALA A 112 -6.96 9.47 2.50
N SER A 113 -7.59 9.69 3.67
CA SER A 113 -6.88 9.95 4.92
C SER A 113 -6.05 8.74 5.36
N ARG A 114 -6.55 7.52 5.17
CA ARG A 114 -5.83 6.29 5.50
C ARG A 114 -4.64 6.08 4.58
N ARG A 115 -4.83 6.23 3.26
CA ARG A 115 -3.74 6.23 2.27
C ARG A 115 -2.63 7.22 2.63
N ASP A 116 -3.01 8.47 2.93
CA ASP A 116 -2.06 9.54 3.23
C ASP A 116 -1.30 9.30 4.53
N ASN A 117 -1.96 8.72 5.55
CA ASN A 117 -1.30 8.30 6.79
C ASN A 117 -0.24 7.22 6.53
N TYR A 118 -0.54 6.21 5.71
CA TYR A 118 0.44 5.20 5.34
C TYR A 118 1.57 5.76 4.48
N ALA A 119 1.27 6.66 3.53
CA ALA A 119 2.29 7.35 2.76
C ALA A 119 3.25 8.17 3.65
N LYS A 120 2.71 8.86 4.67
CA LYS A 120 3.52 9.55 5.68
C LYS A 120 4.45 8.60 6.42
N LYS A 121 3.95 7.45 6.87
CA LYS A 121 4.76 6.43 7.56
C LYS A 121 5.86 5.85 6.66
N LEU A 122 5.59 5.63 5.39
CA LEU A 122 6.60 5.22 4.40
C LEU A 122 7.65 6.31 4.20
N THR A 123 7.24 7.58 4.16
CA THR A 123 8.19 8.72 4.12
C THR A 123 9.09 8.72 5.35
N GLU A 124 8.52 8.58 6.55
CA GLU A 124 9.27 8.50 7.81
C GLU A 124 10.22 7.28 7.82
N MET A 125 9.77 6.12 7.35
CA MET A 125 10.59 4.90 7.23
C MET A 125 11.80 5.10 6.31
N SER A 126 11.68 5.94 5.28
CA SER A 126 12.79 6.31 4.39
C SER A 126 13.70 7.40 4.94
N GLY A 127 13.49 7.88 6.18
CA GLY A 127 14.19 9.04 6.74
C GLY A 127 13.81 10.35 6.07
N GLY A 128 12.57 10.49 5.59
CA GLY A 128 12.06 11.68 4.91
C GLY A 128 12.48 11.81 3.43
N LYS A 129 13.09 10.76 2.87
CA LYS A 129 13.70 10.81 1.54
C LYS A 129 12.73 10.55 0.40
N VAL A 130 11.74 9.65 0.61
CA VAL A 130 10.84 9.18 -0.44
C VAL A 130 9.44 9.70 -0.20
N THR A 131 8.82 10.25 -1.25
CA THR A 131 7.43 10.71 -1.24
C THR A 131 6.72 10.32 -2.54
N VAL A 132 5.41 10.27 -2.52
CA VAL A 132 4.56 10.12 -3.71
C VAL A 132 3.62 11.32 -3.81
N ASN A 133 3.50 11.88 -5.01
CA ASN A 133 2.53 12.91 -5.31
C ASN A 133 1.94 12.67 -6.69
N ASN A 134 0.62 12.58 -6.79
CA ASN A 134 -0.12 12.35 -8.04
C ASN A 134 0.45 11.18 -8.89
N GLY A 135 0.73 10.04 -8.25
CA GLY A 135 1.26 8.87 -8.92
C GLY A 135 2.74 8.94 -9.32
N THR A 136 3.42 10.02 -8.98
CA THR A 136 4.86 10.19 -9.22
C THR A 136 5.64 9.98 -7.92
N VAL A 137 6.68 9.17 -7.98
CA VAL A 137 7.62 8.92 -6.87
C VAL A 137 8.75 9.94 -6.92
N TYR A 138 9.04 10.55 -5.78
CA TYR A 138 10.14 11.51 -5.59
C TYR A 138 11.14 10.98 -4.58
N ILE A 139 12.42 11.26 -4.82
CA ILE A 139 13.53 10.99 -3.89
C ILE A 139 14.30 12.28 -3.68
N ASN A 140 14.49 12.68 -2.42
CA ASN A 140 15.13 13.96 -2.09
C ASN A 140 14.47 15.14 -2.84
N LYS A 141 13.14 15.11 -2.99
CA LYS A 141 12.32 16.11 -3.72
C LYS A 141 12.56 16.15 -5.24
N LYS A 142 13.34 15.24 -5.78
CA LYS A 142 13.56 15.10 -7.23
C LYS A 142 12.72 13.96 -7.77
N GLU A 143 12.12 14.16 -8.94
CA GLU A 143 11.32 13.13 -9.60
C GLU A 143 12.18 11.90 -9.92
N PHE A 144 11.66 10.73 -9.53
CA PHE A 144 12.24 9.45 -9.89
C PHE A 144 11.46 8.78 -11.00
N VAL A 145 10.20 8.44 -10.79
CA VAL A 145 9.38 7.72 -11.77
C VAL A 145 7.89 7.95 -11.54
N THR A 146 7.14 8.05 -12.63
CA THR A 146 5.70 7.85 -12.69
C THR A 146 5.49 6.52 -13.38
N PRO A 147 5.19 5.42 -12.64
CA PRO A 147 5.08 4.09 -13.24
C PRO A 147 3.89 4.01 -14.20
N ALA A 148 4.04 3.31 -15.31
CA ALA A 148 2.92 3.00 -16.19
C ALA A 148 1.94 2.01 -15.48
N PRO A 149 0.63 2.02 -15.79
CA PRO A 149 -0.30 1.03 -15.24
C PRO A 149 0.07 -0.37 -15.74
N ALA A 150 -0.05 -1.40 -14.88
CA ALA A 150 0.24 -2.79 -15.25
C ALA A 150 -0.39 -3.78 -14.27
N ASN A 151 -0.65 -5.00 -14.73
CA ASN A 151 -1.16 -6.11 -13.91
C ASN A 151 -2.43 -5.75 -13.11
N GLY A 152 -3.32 -4.98 -13.71
CA GLY A 152 -4.55 -4.51 -13.06
C GLY A 152 -4.34 -3.44 -11.98
N MET A 153 -3.14 -2.87 -11.87
CA MET A 153 -2.82 -1.74 -11.00
C MET A 153 -2.76 -0.44 -11.80
N THR A 154 -3.28 0.63 -11.21
CA THR A 154 -3.11 1.98 -11.74
C THR A 154 -1.66 2.47 -11.56
N SER A 155 -1.30 3.55 -12.25
CA SER A 155 -0.02 4.25 -12.05
C SER A 155 0.18 4.66 -10.59
N ALA A 156 -0.88 5.18 -9.95
CA ALA A 156 -0.84 5.63 -8.57
C ALA A 156 -0.63 4.45 -7.58
N GLU A 157 -1.31 3.31 -7.78
CA GLU A 157 -1.08 2.11 -6.98
C GLU A 157 0.38 1.63 -7.10
N ARG A 158 0.89 1.52 -8.33
CA ARG A 158 2.28 1.10 -8.56
C ARG A 158 3.29 2.06 -7.93
N ALA A 159 3.00 3.37 -7.91
CA ALA A 159 3.86 4.36 -7.25
C ALA A 159 4.03 4.09 -5.75
N TYR A 160 2.96 3.66 -5.06
CA TYR A 160 3.08 3.29 -3.64
C TYR A 160 3.88 2.01 -3.43
N PHE A 161 3.79 1.01 -4.32
CA PHE A 161 4.66 -0.17 -4.24
C PHE A 161 6.13 0.21 -4.43
N VAL A 162 6.44 1.09 -5.38
CA VAL A 162 7.81 1.62 -5.58
C VAL A 162 8.28 2.40 -4.35
N MET A 163 7.41 3.24 -3.77
CA MET A 163 7.70 3.97 -2.53
C MET A 163 8.02 3.01 -1.38
N GLY A 164 7.26 1.93 -1.23
CA GLY A 164 7.49 0.92 -0.19
C GLY A 164 8.83 0.21 -0.34
N ASN A 165 9.17 -0.22 -1.55
CA ASN A 165 10.47 -0.83 -1.84
C ASN A 165 11.64 0.13 -1.58
N LEU A 166 11.52 1.40 -1.98
CA LEU A 166 12.51 2.42 -1.66
C LEU A 166 12.62 2.66 -0.16
N ALA A 167 11.48 2.78 0.55
CA ALA A 167 11.48 2.97 2.00
C ALA A 167 12.18 1.81 2.73
N ALA A 168 11.92 0.55 2.29
CA ALA A 168 12.62 -0.63 2.78
C ALA A 168 14.13 -0.58 2.48
N ALA A 169 14.51 -0.17 1.27
CA ALA A 169 15.92 -0.01 0.89
C ALA A 169 16.64 1.01 1.77
N TYR A 170 16.04 2.16 2.03
CA TYR A 170 16.61 3.17 2.93
C TYR A 170 16.71 2.67 4.37
N LYS A 171 15.65 2.08 4.90
CA LYS A 171 15.62 1.51 6.26
C LYS A 171 16.69 0.45 6.48
N ASN A 172 16.93 -0.40 5.48
CA ASN A 172 17.87 -1.52 5.54
C ASN A 172 19.30 -1.14 5.10
N GLY A 173 19.59 0.15 4.83
CA GLY A 173 20.92 0.63 4.47
C GLY A 173 21.34 0.38 3.02
N HIS A 174 20.46 -0.16 2.16
CA HIS A 174 20.77 -0.43 0.75
C HIS A 174 20.98 0.85 -0.07
N ALA A 175 20.52 2.00 0.41
CA ALA A 175 20.69 3.29 -0.28
C ALA A 175 22.16 3.71 -0.45
N ALA A 176 23.08 3.13 0.33
CA ALA A 176 24.52 3.35 0.18
C ALA A 176 25.11 2.67 -1.07
N ALA A 177 24.48 1.61 -1.56
CA ALA A 177 24.92 0.88 -2.75
C ALA A 177 24.45 1.59 -4.03
N ASP A 178 25.11 1.31 -5.15
CA ASP A 178 24.64 1.77 -6.45
C ASP A 178 23.39 1.01 -6.91
N ALA A 179 22.47 1.74 -7.52
CA ALA A 179 21.37 1.15 -8.24
C ALA A 179 21.84 0.60 -9.58
N TYR A 180 21.30 -0.55 -9.95
CA TYR A 180 21.62 -1.21 -11.23
C TYR A 180 20.37 -1.87 -11.81
N ALA A 181 20.42 -2.22 -13.09
CA ALA A 181 19.37 -3.00 -13.74
C ALA A 181 19.73 -4.49 -13.69
N ASP A 182 18.80 -5.31 -13.22
CA ASP A 182 18.82 -6.77 -13.34
C ASP A 182 17.66 -7.17 -14.26
N GLY A 183 17.95 -7.41 -15.52
CA GLY A 183 16.94 -7.56 -16.56
C GLY A 183 16.04 -6.31 -16.63
N SER A 184 14.72 -6.48 -16.44
CA SER A 184 13.75 -5.39 -16.39
C SER A 184 13.57 -4.78 -14.99
N THR A 185 14.27 -5.28 -13.97
CA THR A 185 14.11 -4.81 -12.59
C THR A 185 15.22 -3.84 -12.20
N VAL A 186 14.84 -2.71 -11.60
CA VAL A 186 15.77 -1.79 -10.94
C VAL A 186 16.05 -2.34 -9.53
N MET A 187 17.33 -2.55 -9.25
CA MET A 187 17.81 -2.97 -7.94
C MET A 187 18.52 -1.82 -7.24
N LEU A 188 18.39 -1.71 -5.92
CA LEU A 188 19.19 -0.84 -5.07
C LEU A 188 19.82 -1.70 -3.96
N GLY A 189 21.12 -1.99 -4.12
CA GLY A 189 21.72 -3.08 -3.35
C GLY A 189 21.01 -4.41 -3.62
N ALA A 190 20.54 -5.08 -2.58
CA ALA A 190 19.77 -6.34 -2.71
C ALA A 190 18.26 -6.12 -2.82
N GLN A 191 17.77 -4.86 -2.75
CA GLN A 191 16.34 -4.55 -2.75
C GLN A 191 15.84 -4.32 -4.18
N PRO A 192 14.87 -5.09 -4.71
CA PRO A 192 14.17 -4.76 -5.93
C PRO A 192 13.28 -3.53 -5.70
N ILE A 193 13.36 -2.56 -6.62
CA ILE A 193 12.65 -1.28 -6.50
C ILE A 193 11.42 -1.25 -7.40
N ILE A 194 11.61 -1.51 -8.69
CA ILE A 194 10.55 -1.55 -9.70
C ILE A 194 10.94 -2.47 -10.84
N THR A 195 10.01 -3.30 -11.29
CA THR A 195 10.13 -4.02 -12.57
C THR A 195 9.47 -3.18 -13.66
N ALA A 196 10.27 -2.78 -14.64
CA ALA A 196 9.82 -2.00 -15.78
C ALA A 196 8.89 -2.83 -16.66
N VAL A 197 7.80 -2.21 -17.07
CA VAL A 197 6.81 -2.76 -18.01
C VAL A 197 6.71 -1.86 -19.23
N GLU A 198 5.90 -2.25 -20.22
CA GLU A 198 5.59 -1.39 -21.35
C GLU A 198 5.02 -0.04 -20.88
N GLY A 199 5.54 1.05 -21.42
CA GLY A 199 5.22 2.42 -21.00
C GLY A 199 6.12 2.99 -19.90
N ASP A 200 6.87 2.15 -19.17
CA ASP A 200 7.91 2.62 -18.26
C ASP A 200 9.21 2.98 -19.03
N ARG A 201 10.04 3.81 -18.40
CA ARG A 201 11.45 3.94 -18.84
C ARG A 201 12.17 2.62 -18.62
N SER A 202 13.23 2.34 -19.39
CA SER A 202 14.05 1.13 -19.18
C SER A 202 14.63 1.08 -17.76
N ALA A 203 14.81 -0.13 -17.23
CA ALA A 203 15.39 -0.34 -15.90
C ALA A 203 16.78 0.33 -15.79
N ALA A 204 17.60 0.28 -16.83
CA ALA A 204 18.91 0.94 -16.86
C ALA A 204 18.78 2.47 -16.73
N ASN A 205 17.85 3.09 -17.44
CA ASN A 205 17.62 4.54 -17.34
C ASN A 205 17.12 4.94 -15.95
N MET A 206 16.23 4.15 -15.37
CA MET A 206 15.73 4.38 -14.01
C MET A 206 16.84 4.18 -12.97
N ALA A 207 17.68 3.16 -13.09
CA ALA A 207 18.82 2.94 -12.19
C ALA A 207 19.81 4.11 -12.25
N ASN A 208 20.13 4.58 -13.44
CA ASN A 208 20.98 5.76 -13.63
C ASN A 208 20.38 7.03 -13.03
N GLN A 209 19.06 7.22 -13.15
CA GLN A 209 18.36 8.33 -12.52
C GLN A 209 18.40 8.20 -11.00
N LEU A 210 18.15 7.01 -10.46
CA LEU A 210 18.16 6.74 -9.03
C LEU A 210 19.52 7.09 -8.41
N ASN A 211 20.64 6.72 -9.06
CA ASN A 211 21.99 7.05 -8.61
C ASN A 211 22.29 8.54 -8.55
N LYS A 212 21.60 9.36 -9.34
CA LYS A 212 21.79 10.82 -9.36
C LYS A 212 21.02 11.57 -8.29
N ILE A 213 19.97 10.94 -7.73
CA ILE A 213 19.00 11.63 -6.88
C ILE A 213 18.88 11.07 -5.46
N LYS A 214 19.40 9.84 -5.23
CA LYS A 214 19.37 9.17 -3.91
C LYS A 214 20.31 9.81 -2.86
#